data_1e48c1a15625d32d5be8c34605bd9bbd
#
_entry.id   1e48c1a15625d32d5be8c34605bd9bbd
#
_cell.length_a   1.000
_cell.length_b   1.000
_cell.length_c   1.000
_cell.angle_alpha   90.00
_cell.angle_beta   90.00
_cell.angle_gamma   90.00
#
_symmetry.space_group_name_H-M   'P 1'
#
loop_
_entity.id
_entity.type
_entity.pdbx_description
1 polymer ?
#
loop_
_entity_poly.entity_id
_entity_poly.type
_entity_poly.pdbx_seq_one_letter_code
_entity_poly.pdbx_strand_id
1 'polypeptide(L)'
;MAITYYKRLRMELDLDGSNLSPPLPGQFFWAPWDETLLIQHAEIKYQSFRDAIDSAVFPCLGDRQGCLRLMREIRRKPGFLPSATWLIACPDGYVGTIQGVVDYGPIGAIQNVGVLPAYRGLGLGRA
;
A
#
# COMPACT_ATOMS: atom_id res chain seq x y z
N MET A 1 29.95 -10.31 -11.25
CA MET A 1 28.65 -9.74 -10.89
C MET A 1 28.32 -10.11 -9.44
N ALA A 2 28.11 -9.13 -8.61
CA ALA A 2 27.73 -9.38 -7.21
C ALA A 2 26.23 -9.65 -7.11
N ILE A 3 25.85 -10.66 -6.32
CA ILE A 3 24.45 -10.97 -6.03
C ILE A 3 24.13 -10.48 -4.63
N THR A 4 23.10 -9.65 -4.51
CA THR A 4 22.64 -9.14 -3.22
C THR A 4 21.35 -9.83 -2.83
N TYR A 5 21.30 -10.37 -1.61
CA TYR A 5 20.12 -11.03 -1.07
C TYR A 5 19.48 -10.16 0.00
N TYR A 6 18.14 -10.06 -0.05
CA TYR A 6 17.35 -9.34 0.95
C TYR A 6 16.46 -10.33 1.69
N LYS A 7 16.61 -10.39 3.01
CA LYS A 7 15.75 -11.23 3.85
C LYS A 7 14.38 -10.56 3.98
N ARG A 8 13.33 -11.28 3.62
CA ARG A 8 11.96 -10.81 3.68
C ARG A 8 11.08 -11.85 4.37
N LEU A 9 10.02 -11.37 5.00
CA LEU A 9 9.04 -12.23 5.66
C LEU A 9 7.79 -12.31 4.81
N ARG A 10 7.27 -13.53 4.63
CA ARG A 10 5.94 -13.77 4.08
C ARG A 10 4.96 -13.91 5.23
N MET A 11 3.89 -13.12 5.19
CA MET A 11 2.84 -13.16 6.20
C MET A 11 1.52 -13.56 5.56
N GLU A 12 0.79 -14.45 6.21
CA GLU A 12 -0.53 -14.90 5.77
C GLU A 12 -1.50 -14.84 6.95
N LEU A 13 -2.74 -14.50 6.67
CA LEU A 13 -3.81 -14.45 7.64
C LEU A 13 -5.03 -15.16 7.07
N ASP A 14 -5.60 -16.07 7.85
CA ASP A 14 -6.88 -16.68 7.54
C ASP A 14 -8.00 -15.71 7.93
N LEU A 15 -8.90 -15.41 7.00
CA LEU A 15 -9.94 -14.40 7.19
C LEU A 15 -11.28 -14.99 7.64
N ASP A 16 -11.30 -16.24 8.12
CA ASP A 16 -12.52 -16.90 8.54
C ASP A 16 -13.11 -16.32 9.83
N GLY A 17 -13.87 -15.25 9.71
CA GLY A 17 -14.72 -14.73 10.76
C GLY A 17 -14.07 -13.87 11.83
N SER A 18 -12.79 -13.53 11.74
CA SER A 18 -12.17 -12.61 12.67
C SER A 18 -12.29 -11.16 12.15
N ASN A 19 -13.04 -10.36 12.88
CA ASN A 19 -13.14 -8.93 12.59
C ASN A 19 -12.13 -8.19 13.46
N LEU A 20 -10.88 -8.11 13.00
CA LEU A 20 -9.78 -7.48 13.71
C LEU A 20 -9.41 -6.13 13.07
N SER A 21 -10.38 -5.26 12.94
CA SER A 21 -10.16 -3.95 12.35
C SER A 21 -10.11 -2.86 13.43
N PRO A 22 -8.95 -2.54 14.00
CA PRO A 22 -8.83 -1.42 14.91
C PRO A 22 -9.24 -0.11 14.22
N PRO A 23 -9.90 0.80 14.91
CA PRO A 23 -10.27 2.08 14.32
C PRO A 23 -9.04 2.94 14.05
N LEU A 24 -9.14 3.83 13.06
CA LEU A 24 -8.13 4.87 12.84
C LEU A 24 -8.13 5.86 14.02
N PRO A 25 -6.95 6.37 14.42
CA PRO A 25 -6.89 7.44 15.41
C PRO A 25 -7.60 8.72 14.93
N GLY A 26 -8.14 9.46 15.86
CA GLY A 26 -8.82 10.73 15.82
C GLY A 26 -9.05 11.41 14.47
N GLN A 27 -8.05 12.17 14.00
CA GLN A 27 -8.18 13.03 12.81
C GLN A 27 -8.01 12.30 11.47
N PHE A 28 -7.75 10.99 11.50
CA PHE A 28 -7.53 10.21 10.30
C PHE A 28 -8.81 9.53 9.85
N PHE A 29 -8.99 9.42 8.52
CA PHE A 29 -10.16 8.75 7.96
C PHE A 29 -9.80 8.01 6.68
N TRP A 30 -10.60 6.99 6.36
CA TRP A 30 -10.43 6.19 5.16
C TRP A 30 -11.00 6.90 3.94
N ALA A 31 -10.22 6.94 2.87
CA ALA A 31 -10.69 7.38 1.55
C ALA A 31 -10.76 6.15 0.64
N PRO A 32 -11.96 5.75 0.20
CA PRO A 32 -12.11 4.56 -0.64
C PRO A 32 -11.53 4.78 -2.03
N TRP A 33 -11.28 3.67 -2.73
CA TRP A 33 -10.79 3.75 -4.10
C TRP A 33 -11.72 4.55 -5.00
N ASP A 34 -11.11 5.42 -5.77
CA ASP A 34 -11.72 6.15 -6.87
C ASP A 34 -10.67 6.30 -7.97
N GLU A 35 -11.07 6.20 -9.24
CA GLU A 35 -10.15 6.31 -10.37
C GLU A 35 -9.37 7.63 -10.38
N THR A 36 -9.97 8.69 -9.88
CA THR A 36 -9.33 10.01 -9.79
C THR A 36 -8.21 10.05 -8.74
N LEU A 37 -8.12 9.05 -7.87
CA LEU A 37 -7.12 8.98 -6.81
C LEU A 37 -5.89 8.14 -7.19
N LEU A 38 -5.81 7.63 -8.42
CA LEU A 38 -4.68 6.79 -8.85
C LEU A 38 -3.35 7.50 -8.66
N ILE A 39 -3.26 8.77 -9.04
CA ILE A 39 -2.04 9.57 -8.92
C ILE A 39 -1.66 9.77 -7.46
N GLN A 40 -2.64 10.01 -6.59
CA GLN A 40 -2.41 10.16 -5.15
C GLN A 40 -1.88 8.86 -4.53
N HIS A 41 -2.42 7.71 -4.89
CA HIS A 41 -1.87 6.42 -4.46
C HIS A 41 -0.40 6.27 -4.87
N ALA A 42 -0.07 6.62 -6.12
CA ALA A 42 1.29 6.55 -6.62
C ALA A 42 2.24 7.49 -5.86
N GLU A 43 1.81 8.70 -5.57
CA GLU A 43 2.62 9.69 -4.84
C GLU A 43 2.88 9.27 -3.40
N ILE A 44 1.87 8.78 -2.69
CA ILE A 44 2.04 8.29 -1.33
C ILE A 44 2.94 7.05 -1.32
N LYS A 45 2.80 6.17 -2.30
CA LYS A 45 3.67 5.01 -2.46
C LYS A 45 5.13 5.44 -2.63
N TYR A 46 5.40 6.40 -3.51
CA TYR A 46 6.74 6.93 -3.73
C TYR A 46 7.34 7.52 -2.45
N GLN A 47 6.61 8.40 -1.77
CA GLN A 47 7.08 9.04 -0.55
C GLN A 47 7.27 8.07 0.61
N SER A 48 6.49 6.98 0.64
CA SER A 48 6.61 5.95 1.69
C SER A 48 7.83 5.06 1.49
N PHE A 49 8.21 4.76 0.26
CA PHE A 49 9.21 3.73 -0.04
C PHE A 49 10.52 4.24 -0.62
N ARG A 50 10.62 5.50 -1.03
CA ARG A 50 11.80 6.01 -1.74
C ARG A 50 13.12 5.81 -0.99
N ASP A 51 13.10 5.88 0.35
CA ASP A 51 14.28 5.72 1.20
C ASP A 51 14.26 4.40 1.96
N ALA A 52 13.33 3.51 1.67
CA ALA A 52 13.20 2.22 2.33
C ALA A 52 13.97 1.13 1.59
N ILE A 53 14.23 0.01 2.27
CA ILE A 53 14.84 -1.16 1.65
C ILE A 53 14.03 -1.69 0.47
N ASP A 54 12.71 -1.47 0.47
CA ASP A 54 11.83 -1.88 -0.61
C ASP A 54 12.21 -1.25 -1.95
N SER A 55 12.72 -0.02 -1.96
CA SER A 55 13.18 0.63 -3.19
C SER A 55 14.47 0.02 -3.74
N ALA A 56 15.27 -0.63 -2.90
CA ALA A 56 16.45 -1.38 -3.34
C ALA A 56 16.07 -2.74 -3.93
N VAL A 57 15.02 -3.39 -3.39
CA VAL A 57 14.49 -4.66 -3.92
C VAL A 57 13.67 -4.42 -5.18
N PHE A 58 12.84 -3.38 -5.18
CA PHE A 58 11.97 -2.98 -6.27
C PHE A 58 12.29 -1.53 -6.67
N PRO A 59 13.24 -1.31 -7.60
CA PRO A 59 13.68 0.05 -7.94
C PRO A 59 12.57 1.00 -8.37
N CYS A 60 11.46 0.49 -8.90
CA CYS A 60 10.31 1.31 -9.27
C CYS A 60 9.72 2.09 -8.07
N LEU A 61 9.87 1.58 -6.84
CA LEU A 61 9.38 2.25 -5.63
C LEU A 61 10.26 3.47 -5.23
N GLY A 62 11.47 3.55 -5.75
CA GLY A 62 12.37 4.69 -5.54
C GLY A 62 12.26 5.77 -6.62
N ASP A 63 11.33 5.64 -7.55
CA ASP A 63 11.14 6.53 -8.68
C ASP A 63 9.67 6.92 -8.81
N ARG A 64 9.39 8.22 -8.88
CA ARG A 64 8.02 8.73 -8.94
C ARG A 64 7.26 8.20 -10.17
N GLN A 65 7.89 8.20 -11.34
CA GLN A 65 7.29 7.66 -12.55
C GLN A 65 7.12 6.14 -12.47
N GLY A 66 8.05 5.46 -11.82
CA GLY A 66 7.96 4.02 -11.57
C GLY A 66 6.75 3.67 -10.69
N CYS A 67 6.51 4.44 -9.65
CA CYS A 67 5.33 4.25 -8.78
C CYS A 67 4.03 4.49 -9.55
N LEU A 68 4.01 5.49 -10.43
CA LEU A 68 2.83 5.76 -11.27
C LEU A 68 2.54 4.61 -12.24
N ARG A 69 3.58 4.09 -12.90
CA ARG A 69 3.43 2.91 -13.77
C ARG A 69 2.94 1.69 -12.99
N LEU A 70 3.52 1.46 -11.80
CA LEU A 70 3.13 0.35 -10.94
C LEU A 70 1.66 0.44 -10.54
N MET A 71 1.17 1.62 -10.16
CA MET A 71 -0.24 1.80 -9.83
C MET A 71 -1.17 1.53 -11.01
N ARG A 72 -0.77 1.95 -12.22
CA ARG A 72 -1.54 1.67 -13.43
C ARG A 72 -1.59 0.16 -13.71
N GLU A 73 -0.49 -0.54 -13.50
CA GLU A 73 -0.42 -1.99 -13.67
C GLU A 73 -1.28 -2.72 -12.64
N ILE A 74 -1.23 -2.32 -11.37
CA ILE A 74 -2.06 -2.90 -10.30
C ILE A 74 -3.54 -2.75 -10.64
N ARG A 75 -3.96 -1.55 -11.04
CA ARG A 75 -5.34 -1.27 -11.39
C ARG A 75 -5.83 -2.11 -12.59
N ARG A 76 -4.95 -2.42 -13.53
CA ARG A 76 -5.29 -3.21 -14.72
C ARG A 76 -5.37 -4.70 -14.48
N LYS A 77 -4.88 -5.20 -13.35
CA LYS A 77 -4.93 -6.63 -13.05
C LYS A 77 -6.38 -7.10 -12.97
N PRO A 78 -6.72 -8.29 -13.54
CA PRO A 78 -8.07 -8.84 -13.42
C PRO A 78 -8.51 -9.03 -11.97
N GLY A 79 -7.55 -9.30 -11.07
CA GLY A 79 -7.81 -9.49 -9.65
C GLY A 79 -7.75 -8.23 -8.81
N PHE A 80 -7.67 -7.03 -9.41
CA PHE A 80 -7.67 -5.80 -8.63
C PHE A 80 -8.94 -5.67 -7.80
N LEU A 81 -8.80 -5.35 -6.51
CA LEU A 81 -9.90 -5.23 -5.57
C LEU A 81 -10.09 -3.77 -5.14
N PRO A 82 -11.01 -3.02 -5.76
CA PRO A 82 -11.31 -1.66 -5.32
C PRO A 82 -11.75 -1.60 -3.85
N SER A 83 -12.48 -2.60 -3.37
CA SER A 83 -12.97 -2.67 -1.99
C SER A 83 -11.84 -2.90 -0.97
N ALA A 84 -10.67 -3.32 -1.41
CA ALA A 84 -9.49 -3.51 -0.57
C ALA A 84 -8.38 -2.52 -0.89
N THR A 85 -8.72 -1.40 -1.52
CA THR A 85 -7.78 -0.37 -1.97
C THR A 85 -8.20 0.96 -1.36
N TRP A 86 -7.35 1.53 -0.51
CA TRP A 86 -7.71 2.68 0.30
C TRP A 86 -6.55 3.66 0.42
N LEU A 87 -6.89 4.92 0.62
CA LEU A 87 -5.98 5.92 1.17
C LEU A 87 -6.38 6.24 2.60
N ILE A 88 -5.43 6.65 3.41
CA ILE A 88 -5.69 7.31 4.68
C ILE A 88 -5.48 8.80 4.48
N ALA A 89 -6.46 9.58 4.91
CA ALA A 89 -6.44 11.04 4.80
C ALA A 89 -6.52 11.70 6.17
N CYS A 90 -6.02 12.92 6.25
CA CYS A 90 -6.14 13.81 7.40
C CYS A 90 -6.23 15.26 6.89
N PRO A 91 -6.36 16.27 7.77
CA PRO A 91 -6.43 17.67 7.32
C PRO A 91 -5.25 18.12 6.46
N ASP A 92 -4.07 17.50 6.62
CA ASP A 92 -2.86 17.83 5.84
C ASP A 92 -2.81 17.13 4.48
N GLY A 93 -3.73 16.22 4.19
CA GLY A 93 -3.79 15.48 2.93
C GLY A 93 -3.76 13.98 3.12
N TYR A 94 -3.33 13.26 2.08
CA TYR A 94 -3.21 11.80 2.12
C TYR A 94 -1.88 11.38 2.75
N VAL A 95 -1.91 10.39 3.62
CA VAL A 95 -0.75 9.98 4.42
C VAL A 95 -0.49 8.47 4.39
N GLY A 96 -1.42 7.68 3.86
CA GLY A 96 -1.26 6.23 3.75
C GLY A 96 -1.92 5.66 2.52
N THR A 97 -1.44 4.51 2.06
CA THR A 97 -1.93 3.83 0.86
C THR A 97 -1.88 2.32 1.05
N ILE A 98 -2.87 1.61 0.52
CA ILE A 98 -2.90 0.16 0.45
C ILE A 98 -3.64 -0.28 -0.81
N GLN A 99 -3.14 -1.33 -1.48
CA GLN A 99 -3.82 -1.95 -2.61
C GLN A 99 -3.96 -3.45 -2.38
N GLY A 100 -5.17 -3.95 -2.58
CA GLY A 100 -5.47 -5.37 -2.54
C GLY A 100 -5.77 -5.94 -3.91
N VAL A 101 -5.34 -7.19 -4.13
CA VAL A 101 -5.60 -7.93 -5.36
C VAL A 101 -5.94 -9.37 -5.02
N VAL A 102 -6.70 -10.04 -5.87
CA VAL A 102 -6.80 -11.49 -5.85
C VAL A 102 -5.64 -12.04 -6.66
N ASP A 103 -4.79 -12.83 -6.01
CA ASP A 103 -3.59 -13.37 -6.66
C ASP A 103 -3.96 -14.63 -7.47
N TYR A 104 -4.50 -15.66 -6.81
CA TYR A 104 -5.04 -16.85 -7.44
C TYR A 104 -6.00 -17.55 -6.48
N GLY A 105 -7.07 -18.15 -7.04
CA GLY A 105 -8.09 -18.84 -6.24
C GLY A 105 -8.69 -17.95 -5.16
N PRO A 106 -8.82 -18.43 -3.91
CA PRO A 106 -9.38 -17.65 -2.82
C PRO A 106 -8.36 -16.76 -2.11
N ILE A 107 -7.14 -16.62 -2.64
CA ILE A 107 -6.05 -15.92 -1.96
C ILE A 107 -6.00 -14.47 -2.41
N GLY A 108 -6.22 -13.57 -1.46
CA GLY A 108 -5.96 -12.15 -1.63
C GLY A 108 -4.53 -11.79 -1.25
N ALA A 109 -3.96 -10.82 -1.92
CA ALA A 109 -2.63 -10.31 -1.64
C ALA A 109 -2.67 -8.79 -1.46
N ILE A 110 -1.86 -8.29 -0.53
CA ILE A 110 -1.61 -6.87 -0.39
C ILE A 110 -0.37 -6.56 -1.23
N GLN A 111 -0.54 -5.68 -2.22
CA GLN A 111 0.57 -5.30 -3.09
C GLN A 111 1.55 -4.38 -2.38
N ASN A 112 1.04 -3.31 -1.78
CA ASN A 112 1.86 -2.39 -1.01
C ASN A 112 1.05 -1.78 0.11
N VAL A 113 1.67 -1.65 1.28
CA VAL A 113 1.16 -0.86 2.40
C VAL A 113 2.21 0.21 2.70
N GLY A 114 1.84 1.47 2.61
CA GLY A 114 2.76 2.56 2.88
C GLY A 114 2.13 3.63 3.76
N VAL A 115 2.94 4.16 4.67
CA VAL A 115 2.59 5.32 5.50
C VAL A 115 3.74 6.32 5.38
N LEU A 116 3.41 7.59 5.18
CA LEU A 116 4.42 8.64 5.11
C LEU A 116 5.27 8.65 6.39
N PRO A 117 6.60 8.85 6.28
CA PRO A 117 7.48 8.80 7.44
C PRO A 117 7.04 9.66 8.62
N ALA A 118 6.54 10.88 8.35
CA ALA A 118 6.10 11.80 9.40
C ALA A 118 4.86 11.32 10.17
N TYR A 119 4.14 10.32 9.66
CA TYR A 119 2.90 9.80 10.25
C TYR A 119 3.04 8.37 10.78
N ARG A 120 4.25 7.85 10.81
CA ARG A 120 4.53 6.52 11.37
C ARG A 120 4.50 6.55 12.90
N GLY A 121 4.23 5.38 13.50
CA GLY A 121 4.17 5.27 14.95
C GLY A 121 2.86 5.75 15.56
N LEU A 122 1.85 6.05 14.76
CA LEU A 122 0.54 6.54 15.21
C LEU A 122 -0.55 5.46 15.14
N GLY A 123 -0.21 4.23 14.78
CA GLY A 123 -1.16 3.13 14.69
C GLY A 123 -1.89 3.02 13.35
N LEU A 124 -1.47 3.78 12.32
CA LEU A 124 -2.14 3.77 11.01
C LEU A 124 -1.94 2.44 10.28
N GLY A 125 -0.76 1.87 10.32
CA GLY A 125 -0.49 0.58 9.70
C GLY A 125 -1.21 -0.58 10.36
N ARG A 126 -1.66 -0.42 11.60
CA ARG A 126 -2.41 -1.41 12.37
C ARG A 126 -3.91 -1.39 12.00
N ALA A 127 -4.40 -0.25 11.62
CA ALA A 127 -5.81 -0.09 11.22
C ALA A 127 -6.06 -0.73 9.85
#